data_b4882f028e8cd77a45848d35a3e76ffe
#
_entry.id   b4882f028e8cd77a45848d35a3e76ffe
#
_cell.length_a   1.000
_cell.length_b   1.000
_cell.length_c   1.000
_cell.angle_alpha   90.00
_cell.angle_beta   90.00
_cell.angle_gamma   90.00
#
_symmetry.space_group_name_H-M   'P 1'
#
loop_
_entity.id
_entity.type
_entity.pdbx_description
1 polymer ?
#
loop_
_entity_poly.entity_id
_entity_poly.type
_entity_poly.pdbx_seq_one_letter_code
_entity_poly.pdbx_strand_id
1 'polypeptide(L)'
;LIFPKNEYHFYKDRCIHKVCHMTNTDSFKAPDKYFAVLIENKENITVDGCGSTLVIHGDMCAFSLRGCKNVRLVNFTVRYASPTNFEMEVVERSLNKITYKIPSGNDFEVKNNKLTFFEKSPFSGENYYTYTANGECYCNVIHRGDEVFRTLRSPTKTALKIKKTGAHTVECRYFMSPKFKVGDVVAMSRNKLRDNCGLFFESCSDIFCERITVNYMHGFGWLSQMCENLSFDKLTFKPASGYRVSSFADLIHVCGCKGYVKITDSHFEH
;
A
#
# COMPACT_ATOMS: atom_id res chain seq x y z
N LEU A 1 7.75 -15.48 -19.72
CA LEU A 1 6.93 -16.01 -18.64
C LEU A 1 5.49 -15.55 -18.82
N ILE A 2 4.55 -16.48 -18.78
CA ILE A 2 3.13 -16.18 -18.93
C ILE A 2 2.42 -16.60 -17.65
N PHE A 3 1.63 -15.69 -17.07
CA PHE A 3 0.68 -15.98 -16.01
C PHE A 3 -0.71 -16.17 -16.66
N PRO A 4 -1.25 -17.39 -16.80
CA PRO A 4 -2.61 -17.58 -17.28
C PRO A 4 -3.58 -16.75 -16.46
N LYS A 5 -4.59 -16.15 -17.11
CA LYS A 5 -5.54 -15.24 -16.45
C LYS A 5 -6.15 -15.87 -15.21
N ASN A 6 -5.80 -15.34 -14.05
CA ASN A 6 -6.26 -15.79 -12.74
C ASN A 6 -6.00 -14.73 -11.66
N GLU A 7 -6.45 -14.97 -10.45
CA GLU A 7 -6.04 -14.27 -9.24
C GLU A 7 -5.00 -15.14 -8.51
N TYR A 8 -3.76 -14.59 -8.35
CA TYR A 8 -2.63 -15.24 -7.72
C TYR A 8 -2.36 -14.62 -6.36
N HIS A 9 -2.43 -15.42 -5.30
CA HIS A 9 -2.20 -14.98 -3.93
C HIS A 9 -0.77 -15.26 -3.49
N PHE A 10 -0.08 -14.21 -3.05
CA PHE A 10 1.28 -14.28 -2.53
C PHE A 10 1.27 -13.93 -1.04
N TYR A 11 1.71 -14.84 -0.21
CA TYR A 11 1.73 -14.71 1.24
C TYR A 11 3.14 -14.47 1.74
N LYS A 12 3.36 -13.43 2.56
CA LYS A 12 4.68 -12.99 3.00
C LYS A 12 5.55 -14.10 3.56
N ASP A 13 4.99 -15.00 4.37
CA ASP A 13 5.70 -16.14 4.98
C ASP A 13 6.03 -17.26 4.00
N ARG A 14 5.61 -17.16 2.74
CA ARG A 14 5.91 -18.10 1.65
C ARG A 14 6.70 -17.47 0.51
N CYS A 15 7.09 -16.21 0.68
CA CYS A 15 7.75 -15.43 -0.35
C CYS A 15 9.26 -15.35 -0.15
N ILE A 16 9.95 -14.85 -1.18
CA ILE A 16 11.41 -14.73 -1.17
C ILE A 16 11.84 -13.68 -0.16
N HIS A 17 12.72 -14.03 0.75
CA HIS A 17 13.35 -13.12 1.69
C HIS A 17 14.76 -12.74 1.23
N LYS A 18 15.07 -11.45 1.26
CA LYS A 18 16.43 -10.93 1.00
C LYS A 18 16.72 -9.70 1.84
N VAL A 19 17.99 -9.53 2.17
CA VAL A 19 18.51 -8.26 2.70
C VAL A 19 18.83 -7.36 1.52
N CYS A 20 18.20 -6.19 1.45
CA CYS A 20 18.52 -5.19 0.44
C CYS A 20 18.21 -3.76 0.91
N HIS A 21 18.87 -2.80 0.28
CA HIS A 21 18.64 -1.39 0.50
C HIS A 21 17.72 -0.82 -0.58
N MET A 22 16.65 -0.16 -0.14
CA MET A 22 15.76 0.63 -0.98
C MET A 22 16.01 2.10 -0.67
N THR A 23 16.52 2.84 -1.64
CA THR A 23 16.88 4.25 -1.44
C THR A 23 15.68 5.08 -0.99
N ASN A 24 15.96 6.16 -0.29
CA ASN A 24 14.94 7.07 0.26
C ASN A 24 13.91 6.40 1.20
N THR A 25 14.23 5.23 1.71
CA THR A 25 13.45 4.50 2.73
C THR A 25 14.24 4.32 4.02
N ASP A 26 13.59 3.82 5.05
CA ASP A 26 14.24 3.42 6.31
C ASP A 26 14.85 2.00 6.24
N SER A 27 15.17 1.51 5.04
CA SER A 27 15.63 0.13 4.82
C SER A 27 16.94 -0.21 5.54
N PHE A 28 17.77 0.77 5.89
CA PHE A 28 18.97 0.52 6.71
C PHE A 28 18.65 0.14 8.16
N LYS A 29 17.47 0.52 8.67
CA LYS A 29 16.94 0.10 9.98
C LYS A 29 16.15 -1.20 9.89
N ALA A 30 15.59 -1.49 8.73
CA ALA A 30 14.80 -2.67 8.43
C ALA A 30 15.24 -3.26 7.07
N PRO A 31 16.44 -3.88 6.99
CA PRO A 31 17.00 -4.35 5.72
C PRO A 31 16.33 -5.61 5.17
N ASP A 32 15.63 -6.35 6.01
CA ASP A 32 14.92 -7.56 5.63
C ASP A 32 13.72 -7.24 4.76
N LYS A 33 13.72 -7.74 3.51
CA LYS A 33 12.67 -7.52 2.52
C LYS A 33 12.10 -8.82 2.02
N TYR A 34 10.80 -8.81 1.78
CA TYR A 34 10.08 -9.94 1.19
C TYR A 34 9.56 -9.53 -0.18
N PHE A 35 9.60 -10.46 -1.14
CA PHE A 35 9.23 -10.24 -2.53
C PHE A 35 8.27 -11.33 -2.99
N ALA A 36 7.09 -10.92 -3.47
CA ALA A 36 6.14 -11.88 -4.05
C ALA A 36 6.67 -12.44 -5.37
N VAL A 37 7.18 -11.57 -6.25
CA VAL A 37 7.87 -11.94 -7.47
C VAL A 37 9.22 -11.23 -7.51
N LEU A 38 10.30 -12.00 -7.66
CA LEU A 38 11.66 -11.47 -7.79
C LEU A 38 12.34 -12.10 -9.01
N ILE A 39 12.81 -11.25 -9.93
CA ILE A 39 13.59 -11.65 -11.10
C ILE A 39 14.94 -10.98 -11.01
N GLU A 40 16.01 -11.79 -11.04
CA GLU A 40 17.39 -11.30 -10.91
C GLU A 40 18.25 -11.74 -12.09
N ASN A 41 19.07 -10.82 -12.60
CA ASN A 41 20.12 -11.07 -13.59
C ASN A 41 19.59 -11.81 -14.84
N LYS A 42 18.45 -11.37 -15.36
CA LYS A 42 17.83 -11.90 -16.57
C LYS A 42 17.82 -10.88 -17.69
N GLU A 43 17.95 -11.35 -18.91
CA GLU A 43 17.92 -10.52 -20.11
C GLU A 43 16.91 -11.05 -21.13
N ASN A 44 16.38 -10.14 -21.95
CA ASN A 44 15.52 -10.45 -23.10
C ASN A 44 14.28 -11.27 -22.73
N ILE A 45 13.58 -10.89 -21.65
CA ILE A 45 12.40 -11.60 -21.19
C ILE A 45 11.15 -10.72 -21.26
N THR A 46 10.03 -11.39 -21.54
CA THR A 46 8.70 -10.80 -21.37
C THR A 46 7.96 -11.55 -20.27
N VAL A 47 7.37 -10.80 -19.34
CA VAL A 47 6.45 -11.31 -18.33
C VAL A 47 5.07 -10.77 -18.67
N ASP A 48 4.17 -11.64 -19.12
CA ASP A 48 2.79 -11.28 -19.45
C ASP A 48 1.83 -11.88 -18.40
N GLY A 49 1.12 -10.99 -17.72
CA GLY A 49 0.12 -11.38 -16.75
C GLY A 49 -1.21 -11.80 -17.35
N CYS A 50 -1.41 -11.64 -18.67
CA CYS A 50 -2.65 -11.97 -19.37
C CYS A 50 -3.93 -11.41 -18.69
N GLY A 51 -3.83 -10.27 -18.01
CA GLY A 51 -4.92 -9.67 -17.24
C GLY A 51 -5.15 -10.30 -15.87
N SER A 52 -4.15 -11.00 -15.33
CA SER A 52 -4.18 -11.57 -13.97
C SER A 52 -4.08 -10.49 -12.90
N THR A 53 -4.54 -10.83 -11.70
CA THR A 53 -4.35 -10.03 -10.48
C THR A 53 -3.36 -10.72 -9.55
N LEU A 54 -2.32 -9.99 -9.14
CA LEU A 54 -1.40 -10.39 -8.08
C LEU A 54 -1.91 -9.83 -6.76
N VAL A 55 -2.39 -10.69 -5.88
CA VAL A 55 -2.91 -10.32 -4.56
C VAL A 55 -1.83 -10.55 -3.52
N ILE A 56 -1.43 -9.48 -2.88
CA ILE A 56 -0.32 -9.45 -1.95
C ILE A 56 -0.84 -9.48 -0.52
N HIS A 57 -0.38 -10.45 0.27
CA HIS A 57 -0.69 -10.62 1.68
C HIS A 57 0.54 -10.30 2.54
N GLY A 58 0.38 -9.30 3.40
CA GLY A 58 1.45 -8.75 4.23
C GLY A 58 2.17 -7.56 3.60
N ASP A 59 3.03 -6.95 4.40
CA ASP A 59 3.79 -5.76 4.06
C ASP A 59 5.10 -6.12 3.33
N MET A 60 5.01 -6.44 2.06
CA MET A 60 6.13 -6.83 1.21
C MET A 60 6.09 -6.16 -0.17
N CYS A 61 7.16 -6.30 -0.93
CA CYS A 61 7.23 -5.84 -2.31
C CYS A 61 6.49 -6.84 -3.24
N ALA A 62 5.59 -6.34 -4.07
CA ALA A 62 4.80 -7.17 -4.97
C ALA A 62 5.62 -7.73 -6.14
N PHE A 63 6.45 -6.89 -6.75
CA PHE A 63 7.24 -7.28 -7.93
C PHE A 63 8.59 -6.57 -7.93
N SER A 64 9.65 -7.32 -8.20
CA SER A 64 11.00 -6.75 -8.26
C SER A 64 11.81 -7.27 -9.44
N LEU A 65 12.55 -6.35 -10.08
CA LEU A 65 13.59 -6.62 -11.05
C LEU A 65 14.93 -6.13 -10.49
N ARG A 66 15.97 -6.97 -10.53
CA ARG A 66 17.31 -6.60 -10.09
C ARG A 66 18.36 -7.06 -11.09
N GLY A 67 19.22 -6.15 -11.56
CA GLY A 67 20.27 -6.45 -12.53
C GLY A 67 19.75 -7.03 -13.86
N CYS A 68 18.55 -6.65 -14.27
CA CYS A 68 17.90 -7.17 -15.47
C CYS A 68 18.09 -6.23 -16.66
N LYS A 69 18.07 -6.77 -17.89
CA LYS A 69 18.18 -6.00 -19.12
C LYS A 69 17.16 -6.42 -20.16
N ASN A 70 16.62 -5.44 -20.90
CA ASN A 70 15.61 -5.66 -21.94
C ASN A 70 14.44 -6.52 -21.45
N VAL A 71 13.72 -6.01 -20.46
CA VAL A 71 12.59 -6.72 -19.83
C VAL A 71 11.29 -6.00 -20.14
N ARG A 72 10.27 -6.76 -20.54
CA ARG A 72 8.89 -6.27 -20.69
C ARG A 72 7.99 -6.88 -19.61
N LEU A 73 7.28 -6.02 -18.89
CA LEU A 73 6.25 -6.40 -17.92
C LEU A 73 4.91 -5.88 -18.44
N VAL A 74 3.95 -6.77 -18.68
CA VAL A 74 2.70 -6.36 -19.32
C VAL A 74 1.46 -7.05 -18.72
N ASN A 75 0.31 -6.36 -18.76
CA ASN A 75 -1.04 -6.92 -18.59
C ASN A 75 -1.30 -7.58 -17.21
N PHE A 76 -1.04 -6.91 -16.12
CA PHE A 76 -1.43 -7.41 -14.80
C PHE A 76 -1.89 -6.30 -13.85
N THR A 77 -2.58 -6.72 -12.81
CA THR A 77 -3.01 -5.86 -11.71
C THR A 77 -2.26 -6.23 -10.43
N VAL A 78 -1.81 -5.24 -9.67
CA VAL A 78 -1.28 -5.41 -8.32
C VAL A 78 -2.31 -4.90 -7.32
N ARG A 79 -2.66 -5.74 -6.35
CA ARG A 79 -3.59 -5.42 -5.27
C ARG A 79 -3.08 -5.98 -3.95
N TYR A 80 -3.08 -5.20 -2.89
CA TYR A 80 -2.83 -5.70 -1.54
C TYR A 80 -4.16 -6.13 -0.92
N ALA A 81 -4.17 -7.30 -0.28
CA ALA A 81 -5.35 -7.82 0.38
C ALA A 81 -5.78 -6.92 1.55
N SER A 82 -4.79 -6.42 2.30
CA SER A 82 -5.00 -5.48 3.39
C SER A 82 -4.03 -4.30 3.26
N PRO A 83 -4.49 -3.17 2.69
CA PRO A 83 -3.68 -1.96 2.60
C PRO A 83 -3.19 -1.47 3.96
N THR A 84 -1.93 -1.05 4.05
CA THR A 84 -1.32 -0.54 5.28
C THR A 84 -1.50 0.97 5.46
N ASN A 85 -2.30 1.60 4.63
CA ASN A 85 -2.91 2.89 4.88
C ASN A 85 -4.35 2.65 5.32
N PHE A 86 -4.63 2.86 6.61
CA PHE A 86 -5.90 2.48 7.22
C PHE A 86 -6.89 3.60 7.09
N GLU A 87 -8.06 3.30 6.55
CA GLU A 87 -9.11 4.26 6.29
C GLU A 87 -10.30 4.04 7.22
N MET A 88 -10.90 5.15 7.65
CA MET A 88 -12.07 5.16 8.53
C MET A 88 -13.05 6.21 8.01
N GLU A 89 -14.18 5.77 7.46
CA GLU A 89 -15.27 6.65 7.00
C GLU A 89 -16.17 7.04 8.17
N VAL A 90 -16.44 8.32 8.31
CA VAL A 90 -17.44 8.84 9.29
C VAL A 90 -18.83 8.54 8.77
N VAL A 91 -19.53 7.59 9.39
CA VAL A 91 -20.91 7.22 8.99
C VAL A 91 -21.98 7.83 9.88
N GLU A 92 -21.63 8.19 11.13
CA GLU A 92 -22.53 8.86 12.07
C GLU A 92 -21.73 9.80 12.98
N ARG A 93 -22.32 10.95 13.33
CA ARG A 93 -21.68 11.92 14.21
C ARG A 93 -22.70 12.61 15.13
N SER A 94 -22.32 12.76 16.41
CA SER A 94 -23.01 13.60 17.40
C SER A 94 -22.01 14.49 18.14
N LEU A 95 -22.47 15.24 19.14
CA LEU A 95 -21.63 16.16 19.91
C LEU A 95 -20.41 15.48 20.55
N ASN A 96 -20.57 14.26 21.04
CA ASN A 96 -19.55 13.52 21.79
C ASN A 96 -19.28 12.11 21.26
N LYS A 97 -19.81 11.76 20.09
CA LYS A 97 -19.71 10.42 19.53
C LYS A 97 -19.54 10.47 18.01
N ILE A 98 -18.66 9.62 17.48
CA ILE A 98 -18.55 9.36 16.05
C ILE A 98 -18.50 7.86 15.84
N THR A 99 -19.28 7.37 14.88
CA THR A 99 -19.19 6.01 14.36
C THR A 99 -18.43 6.02 13.04
N TYR A 100 -17.42 5.18 12.98
CA TYR A 100 -16.59 4.99 11.80
C TYR A 100 -16.84 3.62 11.18
N LYS A 101 -16.85 3.57 9.84
CA LYS A 101 -16.81 2.35 9.05
C LYS A 101 -15.39 2.14 8.54
N ILE A 102 -14.90 0.92 8.67
CA ILE A 102 -13.58 0.47 8.21
C ILE A 102 -13.80 -0.39 6.97
N PRO A 103 -13.00 -0.23 5.88
CA PRO A 103 -13.08 -1.08 4.69
C PRO A 103 -12.92 -2.57 5.05
N SER A 104 -13.65 -3.43 4.33
CA SER A 104 -13.70 -4.88 4.62
C SER A 104 -12.37 -5.60 4.40
N GLY A 105 -11.42 -5.02 3.66
CA GLY A 105 -10.08 -5.58 3.47
C GLY A 105 -9.14 -5.38 4.68
N ASN A 106 -9.54 -4.61 5.70
CA ASN A 106 -8.74 -4.42 6.90
C ASN A 106 -9.37 -5.11 8.11
N ASP A 107 -8.66 -6.09 8.65
CA ASP A 107 -9.02 -6.68 9.94
C ASP A 107 -8.60 -5.77 11.09
N PHE A 108 -9.43 -5.75 12.14
CA PHE A 108 -9.16 -4.96 13.34
C PHE A 108 -9.80 -5.55 14.59
N GLU A 109 -9.21 -5.21 15.73
CA GLU A 109 -9.76 -5.46 17.05
C GLU A 109 -9.77 -4.19 17.90
N VAL A 110 -10.65 -4.18 18.90
CA VAL A 110 -10.65 -3.16 19.97
C VAL A 110 -10.41 -3.86 21.30
N LYS A 111 -9.25 -3.61 21.90
CA LYS A 111 -8.85 -4.19 23.17
C LYS A 111 -8.21 -3.11 24.05
N ASN A 112 -8.55 -3.10 25.34
CA ASN A 112 -8.04 -2.12 26.30
C ASN A 112 -8.15 -0.67 25.80
N ASN A 113 -9.29 -0.32 25.22
CA ASN A 113 -9.57 1.00 24.64
C ASN A 113 -8.62 1.43 23.50
N LYS A 114 -8.03 0.47 22.80
CA LYS A 114 -7.15 0.70 21.65
C LYS A 114 -7.74 0.00 20.42
N LEU A 115 -7.72 0.70 19.29
CA LEU A 115 -8.03 0.16 17.98
C LEU A 115 -6.74 -0.33 17.33
N THR A 116 -6.67 -1.60 17.02
CA THR A 116 -5.50 -2.22 16.38
C THR A 116 -5.90 -2.89 15.08
N PHE A 117 -5.25 -2.52 14.00
CA PHE A 117 -5.35 -3.16 12.68
C PHE A 117 -4.28 -4.24 12.55
N PHE A 118 -4.57 -5.29 11.81
CA PHE A 118 -3.64 -6.38 11.56
C PHE A 118 -3.99 -7.12 10.27
N GLU A 119 -3.05 -7.88 9.75
CA GLU A 119 -3.29 -8.92 8.75
C GLU A 119 -2.64 -10.20 9.23
N LYS A 120 -3.41 -11.29 9.24
CA LYS A 120 -3.01 -12.57 9.82
C LYS A 120 -2.62 -13.57 8.74
N SER A 121 -1.49 -14.27 8.96
CA SER A 121 -1.11 -15.40 8.12
C SER A 121 -2.13 -16.54 8.26
N PRO A 122 -2.65 -17.08 7.15
CA PRO A 122 -3.49 -18.26 7.19
C PRO A 122 -2.71 -19.55 7.50
N PHE A 123 -1.38 -19.52 7.47
CA PHE A 123 -0.51 -20.68 7.66
C PHE A 123 0.05 -20.77 9.08
N SER A 124 0.67 -19.70 9.56
CA SER A 124 1.26 -19.67 10.92
C SER A 124 0.29 -19.20 11.97
N GLY A 125 -0.74 -18.46 11.59
CA GLY A 125 -1.65 -17.77 12.51
C GLY A 125 -1.05 -16.53 13.15
N GLU A 126 0.21 -16.18 12.84
CA GLU A 126 0.87 -14.95 13.28
C GLU A 126 0.44 -13.76 12.42
N ASN A 127 0.54 -12.57 12.98
CA ASN A 127 0.27 -11.36 12.23
C ASN A 127 1.47 -10.97 11.36
N TYR A 128 1.26 -10.73 10.08
CA TYR A 128 2.28 -10.12 9.18
C TYR A 128 2.65 -8.73 9.67
N TYR A 129 1.67 -7.99 10.17
CA TYR A 129 1.86 -6.71 10.82
C TYR A 129 0.73 -6.45 11.83
N THR A 130 1.01 -5.54 12.76
CA THR A 130 0.03 -4.92 13.63
C THR A 130 0.23 -3.41 13.64
N TYR A 131 -0.85 -2.66 13.70
CA TYR A 131 -0.81 -1.21 13.87
C TYR A 131 -1.88 -0.75 14.85
N THR A 132 -1.47 -0.15 15.94
CA THR A 132 -2.38 0.44 16.91
C THR A 132 -2.58 1.92 16.59
N ALA A 133 -3.82 2.30 16.30
CA ALA A 133 -4.20 3.67 15.97
C ALA A 133 -4.24 4.54 17.24
N ASN A 134 -3.08 4.90 17.79
CA ASN A 134 -2.95 5.70 19.03
C ASN A 134 -2.58 7.17 18.76
N GLY A 135 -2.62 7.58 17.51
CA GLY A 135 -2.27 8.94 17.07
C GLY A 135 -0.83 9.12 16.59
N GLU A 136 -0.01 8.10 16.66
CA GLU A 136 1.31 8.10 16.05
C GLU A 136 1.24 7.48 14.65
N CYS A 137 0.99 8.29 13.65
CA CYS A 137 1.12 7.91 12.24
C CYS A 137 1.96 8.95 11.50
N TYR A 138 2.56 8.52 10.40
CA TYR A 138 3.40 9.39 9.60
C TYR A 138 2.60 10.56 8.99
N CYS A 139 1.42 10.27 8.51
CA CYS A 139 0.51 11.25 7.93
C CYS A 139 -0.94 10.83 8.18
N ASN A 140 -1.75 11.77 8.62
CA ASN A 140 -3.19 11.64 8.62
C ASN A 140 -3.75 12.62 7.61
N VAL A 141 -4.61 12.15 6.74
CA VAL A 141 -5.36 12.98 5.81
C VAL A 141 -6.86 12.72 5.95
N ILE A 142 -7.65 13.72 5.61
CA ILE A 142 -9.10 13.61 5.52
C ILE A 142 -9.45 13.81 4.06
N HIS A 143 -10.09 12.82 3.47
CA HIS A 143 -10.76 12.94 2.17
C HIS A 143 -12.20 13.37 2.40
N ARG A 144 -12.59 14.49 1.81
CA ARG A 144 -13.94 15.06 1.82
C ARG A 144 -14.38 15.33 0.39
N GLY A 145 -15.12 14.40 -0.20
CA GLY A 145 -15.32 14.38 -1.65
C GLY A 145 -13.97 14.28 -2.36
N ASP A 146 -13.68 15.21 -3.25
CA ASP A 146 -12.42 15.29 -4.01
C ASP A 146 -11.34 16.15 -3.30
N GLU A 147 -11.66 16.75 -2.16
CA GLU A 147 -10.73 17.57 -1.40
C GLU A 147 -9.96 16.71 -0.38
N VAL A 148 -8.66 17.01 -0.20
CA VAL A 148 -7.78 16.32 0.74
C VAL A 148 -7.18 17.32 1.72
N PHE A 149 -7.35 17.08 3.00
CA PHE A 149 -6.86 17.93 4.08
C PHE A 149 -5.88 17.16 4.96
N ARG A 150 -4.77 17.76 5.33
CA ARG A 150 -3.93 17.20 6.40
C ARG A 150 -4.60 17.37 7.75
N THR A 151 -4.51 16.36 8.60
CA THR A 151 -4.90 16.43 10.01
C THR A 151 -3.77 15.92 10.90
N LEU A 152 -3.52 16.63 11.99
CA LEU A 152 -2.54 16.23 13.00
C LEU A 152 -3.14 15.26 14.04
N ARG A 153 -4.44 14.96 13.94
CA ARG A 153 -5.15 14.17 14.96
C ARG A 153 -5.73 12.91 14.35
N SER A 154 -5.20 11.76 14.79
CA SER A 154 -5.88 10.49 14.58
C SER A 154 -7.27 10.51 15.21
N PRO A 155 -8.27 9.86 14.59
CA PRO A 155 -9.61 9.70 15.18
C PRO A 155 -9.58 9.15 16.61
N THR A 156 -8.64 8.28 16.92
CA THR A 156 -8.56 7.58 18.21
C THR A 156 -7.78 8.32 19.28
N LYS A 157 -6.93 9.31 18.92
CA LYS A 157 -6.03 9.99 19.86
C LYS A 157 -6.73 10.68 21.02
N THR A 158 -7.89 11.27 20.75
CA THR A 158 -8.68 12.03 21.75
C THR A 158 -9.94 11.27 22.20
N ALA A 159 -10.09 10.03 21.77
CA ALA A 159 -11.23 9.19 22.15
C ALA A 159 -11.11 8.76 23.63
N LEU A 160 -12.12 9.05 24.42
CA LEU A 160 -12.24 8.58 25.80
C LEU A 160 -12.62 7.10 25.88
N LYS A 161 -13.40 6.64 24.89
CA LYS A 161 -13.81 5.24 24.79
C LYS A 161 -13.91 4.84 23.32
N ILE A 162 -13.40 3.65 23.02
CA ILE A 162 -13.47 3.02 21.71
C ILE A 162 -14.17 1.68 21.87
N LYS A 163 -15.15 1.39 21.01
CA LYS A 163 -15.92 0.16 21.04
C LYS A 163 -16.17 -0.35 19.62
N LYS A 164 -15.90 -1.63 19.36
CA LYS A 164 -16.36 -2.31 18.15
C LYS A 164 -17.86 -2.52 18.24
N THR A 165 -18.62 -2.05 17.26
CA THR A 165 -20.08 -2.07 17.23
C THR A 165 -20.66 -2.97 16.14
N GLY A 166 -19.82 -3.43 15.22
CA GLY A 166 -20.19 -4.37 14.15
C GLY A 166 -18.94 -4.96 13.52
N ALA A 167 -19.09 -5.78 12.48
CA ALA A 167 -17.99 -6.42 11.79
C ALA A 167 -16.94 -5.40 11.30
N HIS A 168 -17.42 -4.27 10.74
CA HIS A 168 -16.59 -3.23 10.15
C HIS A 168 -16.87 -1.84 10.75
N THR A 169 -17.41 -1.74 11.97
CA THR A 169 -17.76 -0.46 12.59
C THR A 169 -17.16 -0.31 13.97
N VAL A 170 -16.71 0.92 14.24
CA VAL A 170 -16.12 1.34 15.51
C VAL A 170 -16.79 2.63 15.97
N GLU A 171 -17.25 2.66 17.20
CA GLU A 171 -17.75 3.85 17.89
C GLU A 171 -16.62 4.44 18.74
N CYS A 172 -16.32 5.71 18.55
CA CYS A 172 -15.42 6.49 19.39
C CYS A 172 -16.23 7.55 20.16
N ARG A 173 -16.07 7.60 21.49
CA ARG A 173 -16.65 8.63 22.35
C ARG A 173 -15.59 9.62 22.77
N TYR A 174 -15.96 10.90 22.81
CA TYR A 174 -15.07 12.03 23.07
C TYR A 174 -15.68 12.91 24.16
N PHE A 175 -14.86 13.75 24.77
CA PHE A 175 -15.39 14.88 25.54
C PHE A 175 -16.15 15.84 24.60
N MET A 176 -15.52 16.16 23.46
CA MET A 176 -16.12 16.87 22.34
C MET A 176 -15.60 16.25 21.03
N SER A 177 -16.50 15.86 20.14
CA SER A 177 -16.14 15.20 18.88
C SER A 177 -15.24 16.09 18.01
N PRO A 178 -14.21 15.53 17.37
CA PRO A 178 -13.46 16.20 16.31
C PRO A 178 -14.40 16.76 15.22
N LYS A 179 -13.94 17.80 14.52
CA LYS A 179 -14.72 18.47 13.46
C LYS A 179 -14.77 17.69 12.13
N PHE A 180 -14.87 16.36 12.20
CA PHE A 180 -15.13 15.55 11.02
C PHE A 180 -16.60 15.65 10.62
N LYS A 181 -16.90 15.52 9.33
CA LYS A 181 -18.27 15.47 8.80
C LYS A 181 -18.63 14.03 8.45
N VAL A 182 -19.92 13.72 8.41
CA VAL A 182 -20.38 12.44 7.83
C VAL A 182 -19.97 12.40 6.37
N GLY A 183 -19.41 11.27 5.94
CA GLY A 183 -18.80 11.07 4.63
C GLY A 183 -17.30 11.41 4.56
N ASP A 184 -16.71 12.07 5.58
CA ASP A 184 -15.25 12.21 5.63
C ASP A 184 -14.59 10.83 5.79
N VAL A 185 -13.53 10.57 5.02
CA VAL A 185 -12.68 9.40 5.19
C VAL A 185 -11.35 9.83 5.79
N VAL A 186 -11.03 9.35 6.97
CA VAL A 186 -9.73 9.60 7.61
C VAL A 186 -8.79 8.48 7.26
N ALA A 187 -7.74 8.80 6.51
CA ALA A 187 -6.70 7.87 6.13
C ALA A 187 -5.47 8.04 7.03
N MET A 188 -4.96 6.92 7.56
CA MET A 188 -3.86 6.86 8.51
C MET A 188 -2.79 5.91 8.02
N SER A 189 -1.59 6.39 7.80
CA SER A 189 -0.46 5.53 7.46
C SER A 189 0.03 4.73 8.67
N ARG A 190 0.47 3.49 8.43
CA ARG A 190 0.79 2.48 9.43
C ARG A 190 1.78 2.93 10.51
N ASN A 191 2.85 3.60 10.15
CA ASN A 191 3.85 4.09 11.11
C ASN A 191 4.77 5.14 10.49
N LYS A 192 5.83 5.51 11.22
CA LYS A 192 6.84 6.46 10.76
C LYS A 192 7.88 5.83 9.83
N LEU A 193 8.00 4.50 9.81
CA LEU A 193 9.00 3.82 8.98
C LEU A 193 8.46 3.58 7.59
N ARG A 194 9.13 4.16 6.61
CA ARG A 194 8.98 3.84 5.20
C ARG A 194 10.04 2.81 4.85
N ASP A 195 9.84 1.59 5.30
CA ASP A 195 10.82 0.52 5.24
C ASP A 195 10.76 -0.32 3.96
N ASN A 196 9.73 -0.11 3.14
CA ASN A 196 9.47 -0.93 1.95
C ASN A 196 8.92 -0.10 0.79
N CYS A 197 8.80 -0.71 -0.38
CA CYS A 197 8.06 -0.18 -1.54
C CYS A 197 7.19 -1.26 -2.17
N GLY A 198 6.22 -0.85 -3.00
CA GLY A 198 5.28 -1.79 -3.65
C GLY A 198 5.91 -2.55 -4.80
N LEU A 199 6.57 -1.85 -5.72
CA LEU A 199 7.36 -2.43 -6.80
C LEU A 199 8.79 -1.88 -6.75
N PHE A 200 9.78 -2.72 -7.09
CA PHE A 200 11.18 -2.36 -6.92
C PHE A 200 12.05 -2.77 -8.11
N PHE A 201 12.67 -1.79 -8.76
CA PHE A 201 13.65 -2.01 -9.82
C PHE A 201 15.00 -1.46 -9.38
N GLU A 202 16.03 -2.29 -9.50
CA GLU A 202 17.38 -1.94 -9.11
C GLU A 202 18.39 -2.36 -10.17
N SER A 203 19.24 -1.43 -10.61
CA SER A 203 20.34 -1.67 -11.55
C SER A 203 19.88 -2.38 -12.84
N CYS A 204 18.71 -1.99 -13.35
CA CYS A 204 18.14 -2.54 -14.58
C CYS A 204 18.30 -1.58 -15.76
N SER A 205 18.34 -2.12 -16.99
CA SER A 205 18.35 -1.32 -18.21
C SER A 205 17.31 -1.77 -19.23
N ASP A 206 16.79 -0.81 -20.00
CA ASP A 206 15.84 -1.05 -21.09
C ASP A 206 14.58 -1.78 -20.61
N ILE A 207 13.91 -1.20 -19.59
CA ILE A 207 12.71 -1.77 -18.99
C ILE A 207 11.48 -1.12 -19.59
N PHE A 208 10.53 -1.95 -20.02
CA PHE A 208 9.26 -1.54 -20.57
C PHE A 208 8.09 -2.15 -19.79
N CYS A 209 7.23 -1.29 -19.23
CA CYS A 209 6.05 -1.69 -18.48
C CYS A 209 4.80 -1.15 -19.17
N GLU A 210 3.82 -2.03 -19.45
CA GLU A 210 2.64 -1.65 -20.23
C GLU A 210 1.36 -2.29 -19.67
N ARG A 211 0.27 -1.50 -19.61
CA ARG A 211 -1.05 -1.97 -19.14
C ARG A 211 -0.98 -2.66 -17.77
N ILE A 212 -0.33 -1.98 -16.81
CA ILE A 212 -0.27 -2.43 -15.42
C ILE A 212 -1.21 -1.56 -14.61
N THR A 213 -2.11 -2.19 -13.87
CA THR A 213 -2.98 -1.53 -12.90
C THR A 213 -2.44 -1.74 -11.49
N VAL A 214 -2.41 -0.68 -10.69
CA VAL A 214 -2.01 -0.73 -9.30
C VAL A 214 -3.13 -0.15 -8.45
N ASN A 215 -3.71 -0.97 -7.57
CA ASN A 215 -4.78 -0.55 -6.69
C ASN A 215 -4.26 -0.07 -5.32
N TYR A 216 -3.11 -0.56 -4.91
CA TYR A 216 -2.40 -0.09 -3.72
C TYR A 216 -0.93 -0.48 -3.81
N MET A 217 -0.07 0.35 -3.25
CA MET A 217 1.34 0.03 -3.05
C MET A 217 1.78 0.42 -1.64
N HIS A 218 2.56 -0.46 -1.05
CA HIS A 218 3.16 -0.24 0.23
C HIS A 218 4.35 0.74 0.13
N GLY A 219 4.52 1.57 1.15
CA GLY A 219 5.66 2.47 1.25
C GLY A 219 5.79 3.49 0.11
N PHE A 220 6.91 3.46 -0.59
CA PHE A 220 7.25 4.38 -1.68
C PHE A 220 6.62 4.04 -3.03
N GLY A 221 5.61 3.22 -3.07
CA GLY A 221 4.99 2.88 -4.33
C GLY A 221 5.95 2.13 -5.27
N TRP A 222 6.16 2.61 -6.48
CA TRP A 222 7.08 2.02 -7.45
C TRP A 222 8.43 2.72 -7.42
N LEU A 223 9.43 2.09 -6.83
CA LEU A 223 10.78 2.61 -6.75
C LEU A 223 11.66 2.03 -7.86
N SER A 224 12.30 2.90 -8.63
CA SER A 224 13.37 2.55 -9.57
C SER A 224 14.66 3.23 -9.14
N GLN A 225 15.70 2.45 -8.80
CA GLN A 225 17.00 2.97 -8.41
C GLN A 225 18.13 2.45 -9.30
N MET A 226 19.06 3.33 -9.69
CA MET A 226 20.24 3.02 -10.50
C MET A 226 19.90 2.33 -11.83
N CYS A 227 18.73 2.62 -12.39
CA CYS A 227 18.27 2.05 -13.65
C CYS A 227 18.62 2.93 -14.84
N GLU A 228 18.47 2.39 -16.05
CA GLU A 228 18.71 3.10 -17.31
C GLU A 228 17.57 2.79 -18.29
N ASN A 229 17.03 3.82 -18.99
CA ASN A 229 15.99 3.68 -20.00
C ASN A 229 14.72 2.99 -19.50
N LEU A 230 13.87 3.73 -18.81
CA LEU A 230 12.60 3.24 -18.28
C LEU A 230 11.43 3.76 -19.14
N SER A 231 10.57 2.87 -19.58
CA SER A 231 9.33 3.19 -20.28
C SER A 231 8.12 2.63 -19.54
N PHE A 232 7.16 3.50 -19.24
CA PHE A 232 5.89 3.20 -18.60
C PHE A 232 4.76 3.66 -19.52
N ASP A 233 3.95 2.73 -20.02
CA ASP A 233 2.86 3.01 -20.93
C ASP A 233 1.53 2.45 -20.42
N LYS A 234 0.47 3.23 -20.49
CA LYS A 234 -0.88 2.82 -20.06
C LYS A 234 -0.93 2.25 -18.65
N LEU A 235 -0.17 2.85 -17.73
CA LEU A 235 -0.29 2.52 -16.31
C LEU A 235 -1.57 3.13 -15.73
N THR A 236 -2.19 2.42 -14.80
CA THR A 236 -3.34 2.91 -14.05
C THR A 236 -3.08 2.75 -12.55
N PHE A 237 -2.93 3.86 -11.84
CA PHE A 237 -2.90 3.89 -10.40
C PHE A 237 -4.25 4.40 -9.92
N LYS A 238 -4.97 3.58 -9.18
CA LYS A 238 -6.26 3.97 -8.60
C LYS A 238 -6.53 3.17 -7.33
N PRO A 239 -7.18 3.76 -6.32
CA PRO A 239 -7.55 3.04 -5.11
C PRO A 239 -8.38 1.79 -5.41
N ALA A 240 -8.23 0.76 -4.58
CA ALA A 240 -9.11 -0.39 -4.60
C ALA A 240 -10.55 0.03 -4.24
N SER A 241 -11.54 -0.74 -4.67
CA SER A 241 -12.94 -0.46 -4.31
C SER A 241 -13.13 -0.37 -2.80
N GLY A 242 -13.74 0.71 -2.35
CA GLY A 242 -13.96 1.01 -0.93
C GLY A 242 -12.80 1.73 -0.23
N TYR A 243 -11.73 2.06 -0.95
CA TYR A 243 -10.59 2.84 -0.48
C TYR A 243 -10.46 4.17 -1.22
N ARG A 244 -9.72 5.11 -0.63
CA ARG A 244 -9.43 6.45 -1.17
C ARG A 244 -7.96 6.63 -1.52
N VAL A 245 -7.09 5.73 -1.10
CA VAL A 245 -5.63 5.86 -1.23
C VAL A 245 -5.06 4.70 -2.00
N SER A 246 -4.25 4.97 -3.02
CA SER A 246 -3.55 3.96 -3.84
C SER A 246 -2.08 3.79 -3.46
N SER A 247 -1.49 4.71 -2.72
CA SER A 247 -0.13 4.62 -2.19
C SER A 247 0.00 5.41 -0.89
N PHE A 248 0.93 4.98 -0.06
CA PHE A 248 1.28 5.69 1.17
C PHE A 248 2.09 6.97 0.92
N ALA A 249 2.92 6.97 -0.12
CA ALA A 249 3.80 8.07 -0.51
C ALA A 249 3.78 8.24 -2.04
N ASP A 250 4.93 8.45 -2.67
CA ASP A 250 5.02 8.66 -4.11
C ASP A 250 4.48 7.45 -4.89
N LEU A 251 3.76 7.70 -5.98
CA LEU A 251 3.28 6.63 -6.86
C LEU A 251 4.43 6.02 -7.66
N ILE A 252 5.31 6.86 -8.20
CA ILE A 252 6.55 6.46 -8.88
C ILE A 252 7.69 7.30 -8.33
N HIS A 253 8.77 6.65 -7.92
CA HIS A 253 9.98 7.28 -7.42
C HIS A 253 11.19 6.80 -8.21
N VAL A 254 11.96 7.72 -8.79
CA VAL A 254 13.13 7.44 -9.62
C VAL A 254 14.35 8.05 -8.97
N CYS A 255 15.38 7.24 -8.68
CA CYS A 255 16.58 7.67 -7.99
C CYS A 255 17.87 7.15 -8.65
N GLY A 256 18.81 8.04 -8.95
CA GLY A 256 20.09 7.66 -9.55
C GLY A 256 19.99 6.98 -10.90
N CYS A 257 18.88 7.13 -11.61
CA CYS A 257 18.68 6.57 -12.95
C CYS A 257 19.31 7.47 -14.02
N LYS A 258 19.63 6.89 -15.17
CA LYS A 258 20.17 7.59 -16.34
C LYS A 258 19.42 7.24 -17.62
N GLY A 259 19.81 7.88 -18.74
CA GLY A 259 19.11 7.76 -20.01
C GLY A 259 17.77 8.50 -19.95
N TYR A 260 16.66 7.81 -20.26
CA TYR A 260 15.33 8.40 -20.23
C TYR A 260 14.39 7.71 -19.24
N VAL A 261 13.43 8.47 -18.75
CA VAL A 261 12.23 7.96 -18.08
C VAL A 261 11.03 8.49 -18.87
N LYS A 262 10.30 7.59 -19.53
CA LYS A 262 9.15 7.93 -20.35
C LYS A 262 7.88 7.38 -19.72
N ILE A 263 6.87 8.23 -19.55
CA ILE A 263 5.54 7.86 -19.09
C ILE A 263 4.55 8.35 -20.13
N THR A 264 3.73 7.43 -20.68
CA THR A 264 2.74 7.73 -21.74
C THR A 264 1.38 7.14 -21.38
N ASP A 265 0.31 7.80 -21.82
CA ASP A 265 -1.08 7.35 -21.74
C ASP A 265 -1.54 6.77 -20.41
N SER A 266 -0.97 7.29 -19.30
CA SER A 266 -1.12 6.74 -17.97
C SER A 266 -2.04 7.60 -17.10
N HIS A 267 -2.76 6.96 -16.18
CA HIS A 267 -3.67 7.59 -15.23
C HIS A 267 -3.16 7.39 -13.79
N PHE A 268 -3.08 8.47 -13.03
CA PHE A 268 -2.61 8.48 -11.65
C PHE A 268 -3.65 9.12 -10.73
N GLU A 269 -4.19 8.32 -9.83
CA GLU A 269 -5.13 8.72 -8.79
C GLU A 269 -4.57 8.30 -7.43
N HIS A 270 -4.51 9.27 -6.49
CA HIS A 270 -3.92 9.06 -5.16
C HIS A 270 -4.91 9.43 -4.07
#